data_be6135e878511d7c4ab20df544a44788
#
_entry.id   be6135e878511d7c4ab20df544a44788
#
_cell.length_a   1.000
_cell.length_b   1.000
_cell.length_c   1.000
_cell.angle_alpha   90.00
_cell.angle_beta   90.00
_cell.angle_gamma   90.00
#
_symmetry.space_group_name_H-M   'P 1'
#
loop_
_entity.id
_entity.type
_entity.pdbx_description
1 polymer ?
#
loop_
_entity_poly.entity_id
_entity_poly.type
_entity_poly.pdbx_seq_one_letter_code
_entity_poly.pdbx_strand_id
1 'polypeptide(L)'
;LVSSAPQIRYPDYYGIDMARLEEFCVFRATMELIRERGMQQLILDTYNNCKAEMNKPKAQMRNCVRDLYKPFTVAEINSKIVEMLRPEGVTTPIEIVFQSIDGLRQAIPHHKGDWYFTGNYPTPGGTRLCNQAFINYIDNIYKQE
;
A
#
# COMPACT_ATOMS: atom_id res chain seq x y z
N LEU A 1 8.47 -11.40 14.57
CA LEU A 1 7.21 -11.65 13.85
C LEU A 1 7.52 -12.04 12.41
N VAL A 2 6.94 -13.14 11.95
CA VAL A 2 7.18 -13.67 10.58
C VAL A 2 5.85 -13.78 9.84
N SER A 3 5.82 -13.27 8.62
CA SER A 3 4.70 -13.42 7.68
C SER A 3 5.10 -14.31 6.51
N SER A 4 4.27 -15.28 6.18
CA SER A 4 4.44 -16.11 4.99
C SER A 4 4.09 -15.38 3.68
N ALA A 5 3.48 -14.22 3.77
CA ALA A 5 3.14 -13.36 2.64
C ALA A 5 4.06 -12.14 2.56
N PRO A 6 4.30 -11.59 1.36
CA PRO A 6 4.87 -10.26 1.21
C PRO A 6 4.00 -9.16 1.84
N GLN A 7 4.53 -7.95 1.93
CA GLN A 7 3.75 -6.79 2.37
C GLN A 7 2.50 -6.60 1.49
N ILE A 8 1.31 -6.65 2.10
CA ILE A 8 0.06 -6.32 1.42
C ILE A 8 -0.05 -4.80 1.33
N ARG A 9 -0.03 -4.28 0.11
CA ARG A 9 0.03 -2.84 -0.17
C ARG A 9 -1.19 -2.30 -0.90
N TYR A 10 -1.92 -3.17 -1.60
CA TYR A 10 -2.95 -2.76 -2.56
C TYR A 10 -4.27 -3.46 -2.28
N PRO A 11 -5.40 -2.72 -2.38
CA PRO A 11 -6.73 -3.25 -2.08
C PRO A 11 -7.26 -4.16 -3.19
N ASP A 12 -8.34 -4.90 -2.85
CA ASP A 12 -9.13 -5.66 -3.80
C ASP A 12 -10.62 -5.62 -3.39
N TYR A 13 -11.48 -6.20 -4.21
CA TYR A 13 -12.93 -6.26 -3.98
C TYR A 13 -13.38 -7.25 -2.88
N TYR A 14 -12.46 -8.00 -2.32
CA TYR A 14 -12.76 -9.04 -1.32
C TYR A 14 -12.94 -8.46 0.08
N GLY A 15 -14.19 -8.16 0.44
CA GLY A 15 -14.54 -7.65 1.75
C GLY A 15 -14.24 -6.15 1.95
N ILE A 16 -14.73 -5.60 3.05
CA ILE A 16 -14.60 -4.17 3.37
C ILE A 16 -13.14 -3.82 3.67
N ASP A 17 -12.46 -4.65 4.44
CA ASP A 17 -11.10 -4.39 4.89
C ASP A 17 -10.08 -4.45 3.73
N MET A 18 -10.36 -5.29 2.72
CA MET A 18 -9.52 -5.39 1.53
C MET A 18 -9.77 -4.27 0.51
N ALA A 19 -10.83 -3.48 0.66
CA ALA A 19 -11.15 -2.35 -0.19
C ALA A 19 -10.70 -0.99 0.38
N ARG A 20 -10.24 -0.97 1.63
CA ARG A 20 -9.88 0.24 2.37
C ARG A 20 -8.39 0.27 2.69
N LEU A 21 -7.67 1.22 2.07
CA LEU A 21 -6.22 1.36 2.25
C LEU A 21 -5.82 1.62 3.70
N GLU A 22 -6.61 2.38 4.42
CA GLU A 22 -6.36 2.75 5.82
C GLU A 22 -6.36 1.56 6.79
N GLU A 23 -6.90 0.42 6.38
CA GLU A 23 -6.87 -0.82 7.18
C GLU A 23 -5.53 -1.58 7.04
N PHE A 24 -4.72 -1.26 6.04
CA PHE A 24 -3.42 -1.91 5.84
C PHE A 24 -2.33 -1.24 6.68
N CYS A 25 -1.71 -2.00 7.58
CA CYS A 25 -0.59 -1.47 8.39
C CYS A 25 0.58 -1.00 7.53
N VAL A 26 0.83 -1.65 6.40
CA VAL A 26 1.87 -1.25 5.44
C VAL A 26 1.57 0.12 4.83
N PHE A 27 0.33 0.37 4.43
CA PHE A 27 -0.08 1.68 3.91
C PHE A 27 0.03 2.77 4.98
N ARG A 28 -0.47 2.51 6.19
CA ARG A 28 -0.39 3.44 7.31
C ARG A 28 1.06 3.81 7.63
N ALA A 29 1.94 2.81 7.73
CA ALA A 29 3.36 3.04 7.97
C ALA A 29 4.01 3.88 6.86
N THR A 30 3.66 3.62 5.60
CA THR A 30 4.17 4.39 4.47
C THR A 30 3.69 5.85 4.52
N MET A 31 2.44 6.10 4.86
CA MET A 31 1.91 7.46 5.02
C MET A 31 2.61 8.22 6.16
N GLU A 32 2.90 7.55 7.27
CA GLU A 32 3.68 8.14 8.37
C GLU A 32 5.11 8.49 7.95
N LEU A 33 5.80 7.58 7.24
CA LEU A 33 7.14 7.86 6.69
C LEU A 33 7.14 9.07 5.75
N ILE A 34 6.14 9.20 4.88
CA ILE A 34 5.99 10.33 3.97
C ILE A 34 5.87 11.64 4.78
N ARG A 35 5.03 11.64 5.83
CA ARG A 35 4.83 12.83 6.69
C ARG A 35 6.08 13.19 7.46
N GLU A 36 6.73 12.24 8.09
CA GLU A 36 7.95 12.45 8.87
C GLU A 36 9.12 12.98 8.05
N ARG A 37 9.22 12.56 6.78
CA ARG A 37 10.27 13.01 5.86
C ARG A 37 9.92 14.30 5.11
N GLY A 38 8.81 14.93 5.43
CA GLY A 38 8.39 16.17 4.78
C GLY A 38 8.03 16.01 3.30
N MET A 39 7.57 14.83 2.89
CA MET A 39 7.27 14.49 1.50
C MET A 39 5.76 14.62 1.18
N GLN A 40 5.05 15.52 1.85
CA GLN A 40 3.59 15.68 1.69
C GLN A 40 3.18 15.99 0.26
N GLN A 41 4.07 16.61 -0.54
CA GLN A 41 3.81 16.85 -1.96
C GLN A 41 3.58 15.54 -2.73
N LEU A 42 4.25 14.45 -2.35
CA LEU A 42 4.04 13.14 -2.97
C LEU A 42 2.60 12.65 -2.79
N ILE A 43 1.98 12.93 -1.65
CA ILE A 43 0.57 12.58 -1.39
C ILE A 43 -0.35 13.36 -2.34
N LEU A 44 -0.14 14.67 -2.45
CA LEU A 44 -0.94 15.53 -3.33
C LEU A 44 -0.76 15.16 -4.80
N ASP A 45 0.46 14.93 -5.24
CA ASP A 45 0.77 14.52 -6.61
C ASP A 45 0.12 13.18 -6.94
N THR A 46 0.21 12.21 -6.03
CA THR A 46 -0.43 10.90 -6.21
C THR A 46 -1.95 11.03 -6.27
N TYR A 47 -2.56 11.84 -5.41
CA TYR A 47 -3.99 12.11 -5.44
C TYR A 47 -4.45 12.71 -6.78
N ASN A 48 -3.74 13.74 -7.25
CA ASN A 48 -4.05 14.39 -8.52
C ASN A 48 -3.86 13.42 -9.71
N ASN A 49 -2.80 12.61 -9.67
CA ASN A 49 -2.55 11.59 -10.68
C ASN A 49 -3.64 10.52 -10.68
N CYS A 50 -4.07 10.03 -9.52
CA CYS A 50 -5.19 9.10 -9.42
C CYS A 50 -6.46 9.68 -10.04
N LYS A 51 -6.79 10.94 -9.75
CA LYS A 51 -7.96 11.61 -10.34
C LYS A 51 -7.84 11.75 -11.86
N ALA A 52 -6.67 12.10 -12.37
CA ALA A 52 -6.42 12.19 -13.81
C ALA A 52 -6.59 10.81 -14.49
N GLU A 53 -6.07 9.74 -13.87
CA GLU A 53 -6.20 8.37 -14.40
C GLU A 53 -7.66 7.92 -14.47
N MET A 54 -8.52 8.35 -13.55
CA MET A 54 -9.94 7.97 -13.54
C MET A 54 -10.71 8.47 -14.76
N ASN A 55 -10.19 9.47 -15.47
CA ASN A 55 -10.78 10.02 -16.70
C ASN A 55 -10.28 9.31 -17.97
N LYS A 56 -9.31 8.40 -17.85
CA LYS A 56 -8.78 7.63 -18.99
C LYS A 56 -9.62 6.39 -19.28
N PRO A 57 -9.54 5.85 -20.51
CA PRO A 57 -10.07 4.51 -20.79
C PRO A 57 -9.49 3.48 -19.82
N LYS A 58 -10.31 2.58 -19.31
CA LYS A 58 -9.93 1.60 -18.28
C LYS A 58 -8.63 0.84 -18.63
N ALA A 59 -8.48 0.43 -19.89
CA ALA A 59 -7.30 -0.31 -20.34
C ALA A 59 -5.97 0.49 -20.30
N GLN A 60 -6.05 1.81 -20.18
CA GLN A 60 -4.89 2.71 -20.17
C GLN A 60 -4.58 3.26 -18.78
N MET A 61 -5.37 2.88 -17.77
CA MET A 61 -5.15 3.35 -16.40
C MET A 61 -3.88 2.79 -15.80
N ARG A 62 -3.11 3.66 -15.15
CA ARG A 62 -1.96 3.31 -14.33
C ARG A 62 -2.37 3.27 -12.85
N ASN A 63 -1.82 2.34 -12.09
CA ASN A 63 -1.95 2.33 -10.63
C ASN A 63 -0.99 3.36 -10.02
N CYS A 64 -1.50 4.56 -9.73
CA CYS A 64 -0.71 5.66 -9.17
C CYS A 64 -0.35 5.46 -7.70
N VAL A 65 -1.08 4.64 -6.95
CA VAL A 65 -0.79 4.35 -5.54
C VAL A 65 0.59 3.72 -5.36
N ARG A 66 1.12 3.06 -6.39
CA ARG A 66 2.49 2.53 -6.39
C ARG A 66 3.56 3.61 -6.14
N ASP A 67 3.29 4.84 -6.53
CA ASP A 67 4.25 5.94 -6.39
C ASP A 67 4.54 6.28 -4.92
N LEU A 68 3.59 6.03 -4.01
CA LEU A 68 3.77 6.25 -2.57
C LEU A 68 4.86 5.37 -1.95
N TYR A 69 5.04 4.17 -2.48
CA TYR A 69 5.99 3.18 -1.94
C TYR A 69 7.40 3.30 -2.52
N LYS A 70 7.56 3.91 -3.69
CA LYS A 70 8.84 3.99 -4.41
C LYS A 70 10.00 4.58 -3.60
N PRO A 71 9.80 5.63 -2.78
CA PRO A 71 10.91 6.22 -2.01
C PRO A 71 11.44 5.33 -0.89
N PHE A 72 10.74 4.26 -0.52
CA PHE A 72 11.02 3.48 0.68
C PHE A 72 11.40 2.05 0.37
N THR A 73 12.36 1.52 1.14
CA THR A 73 12.68 0.09 1.15
C THR A 73 11.68 -0.69 1.99
N VAL A 74 11.61 -2.01 1.77
CA VAL A 74 10.83 -2.92 2.63
C VAL A 74 11.28 -2.81 4.09
N ALA A 75 12.59 -2.72 4.33
CA ALA A 75 13.14 -2.61 5.69
C ALA A 75 12.70 -1.33 6.40
N GLU A 76 12.66 -0.18 5.70
CA GLU A 76 12.19 1.09 6.27
C GLU A 76 10.71 1.00 6.67
N ILE A 77 9.88 0.41 5.82
CA ILE A 77 8.45 0.21 6.11
C ILE A 77 8.28 -0.75 7.28
N ASN A 78 9.03 -1.86 7.34
CA ASN A 78 8.99 -2.80 8.46
C ASN A 78 9.35 -2.12 9.79
N SER A 79 10.39 -1.31 9.79
CA SER A 79 10.80 -0.56 11.00
C SER A 79 9.71 0.39 11.47
N LYS A 80 9.03 1.06 10.54
CA LYS A 80 7.91 1.95 10.88
C LYS A 80 6.69 1.17 11.41
N ILE A 81 6.39 0.01 10.85
CA ILE A 81 5.32 -0.86 11.37
C ILE A 81 5.62 -1.27 12.82
N VAL A 82 6.87 -1.68 13.10
CA VAL A 82 7.29 -2.03 14.47
C VAL A 82 7.11 -0.86 15.41
N GLU A 83 7.54 0.34 15.01
CA GLU A 83 7.38 1.56 15.81
C GLU A 83 5.91 1.84 16.14
N MET A 84 5.04 1.79 15.14
CA MET A 84 3.60 2.06 15.29
C MET A 84 2.86 1.02 16.14
N LEU A 85 3.28 -0.24 16.09
CA LEU A 85 2.62 -1.35 16.78
C LEU A 85 3.25 -1.68 18.14
N ARG A 86 4.38 -1.08 18.48
CA ARG A 86 5.05 -1.33 19.76
C ARG A 86 4.15 -0.85 20.91
N PRO A 87 3.77 -1.75 21.84
CA PRO A 87 3.02 -1.34 23.02
C PRO A 87 3.86 -0.43 23.92
N GLU A 88 3.19 0.47 24.64
CA GLU A 88 3.84 1.30 25.64
C GLU A 88 4.55 0.44 26.70
N GLY A 89 5.75 0.85 27.08
CA GLY A 89 6.56 0.14 28.08
C GLY A 89 7.30 -1.11 27.58
N VAL A 90 7.07 -1.55 26.32
CA VAL A 90 7.79 -2.68 25.74
C VAL A 90 9.12 -2.21 25.16
N THR A 91 10.23 -2.65 25.79
CA THR A 91 11.61 -2.34 25.36
C THR A 91 12.28 -3.48 24.61
N THR A 92 11.69 -4.68 24.61
CA THR A 92 12.22 -5.84 23.89
C THR A 92 12.35 -5.54 22.40
N PRO A 93 13.49 -5.87 21.76
CA PRO A 93 13.65 -5.74 20.34
C PRO A 93 12.56 -6.51 19.58
N ILE A 94 11.92 -5.84 18.60
CA ILE A 94 10.92 -6.45 17.73
C ILE A 94 11.41 -6.32 16.29
N GLU A 95 11.35 -7.44 15.57
CA GLU A 95 11.63 -7.50 14.14
C GLU A 95 10.42 -8.11 13.41
N ILE A 96 10.11 -7.55 12.24
CA ILE A 96 9.11 -8.11 11.33
C ILE A 96 9.84 -8.58 10.08
N VAL A 97 9.57 -9.83 9.69
CA VAL A 97 10.08 -10.44 8.47
C VAL A 97 8.90 -10.82 7.59
N PHE A 98 8.79 -10.17 6.45
CA PHE A 98 7.85 -10.54 5.39
C PHE A 98 8.54 -11.43 4.37
N GLN A 99 7.79 -12.35 3.75
CA GLN A 99 8.25 -13.06 2.57
C GLN A 99 8.60 -12.06 1.45
N SER A 100 9.67 -12.32 0.71
CA SER A 100 9.93 -11.54 -0.50
C SER A 100 9.00 -11.96 -1.64
N ILE A 101 8.73 -11.02 -2.56
CA ILE A 101 7.94 -11.33 -3.76
C ILE A 101 8.66 -12.39 -4.61
N ASP A 102 9.96 -12.28 -4.75
CA ASP A 102 10.76 -13.26 -5.50
C ASP A 102 10.75 -14.64 -4.85
N GLY A 103 10.88 -14.70 -3.52
CA GLY A 103 10.78 -15.95 -2.76
C GLY A 103 9.40 -16.60 -2.90
N LEU A 104 8.33 -15.80 -2.88
CA LEU A 104 6.97 -16.30 -3.13
C LEU A 104 6.84 -16.91 -4.53
N ARG A 105 7.35 -16.23 -5.55
CA ARG A 105 7.32 -16.71 -6.95
C ARG A 105 8.15 -17.98 -7.14
N GLN A 106 9.26 -18.12 -6.44
CA GLN A 106 10.07 -19.34 -6.46
C GLN A 106 9.33 -20.51 -5.80
N ALA A 107 8.65 -20.25 -4.68
CA ALA A 107 7.93 -21.27 -3.94
C ALA A 107 6.69 -21.79 -4.69
N ILE A 108 6.00 -20.90 -5.40
CA ILE A 108 4.75 -21.21 -6.13
C ILE A 108 4.78 -20.61 -7.55
N PRO A 109 5.65 -21.11 -8.44
CA PRO A 109 5.95 -20.49 -9.74
C PRO A 109 4.76 -20.41 -10.71
N HIS A 110 3.75 -21.23 -10.49
CA HIS A 110 2.54 -21.26 -11.35
C HIS A 110 1.39 -20.39 -10.82
N HIS A 111 1.54 -19.79 -9.64
CA HIS A 111 0.52 -18.93 -9.07
C HIS A 111 0.58 -17.51 -9.68
N LYS A 112 -0.58 -16.97 -10.04
CA LYS A 112 -0.73 -15.64 -10.65
C LYS A 112 -1.58 -14.73 -9.75
N GLY A 113 -1.20 -14.52 -8.52
CA GLY A 113 -2.00 -13.75 -7.57
C GLY A 113 -1.18 -12.76 -6.76
N ASP A 114 -0.24 -12.06 -7.40
CA ASP A 114 0.70 -11.19 -6.69
C ASP A 114 0.31 -9.70 -6.67
N TRP A 115 -0.85 -9.32 -7.20
CA TRP A 115 -1.26 -7.91 -7.31
C TRP A 115 -1.46 -7.20 -5.97
N TYR A 116 -1.78 -7.93 -4.90
CA TYR A 116 -1.83 -7.38 -3.55
C TYR A 116 -0.48 -6.80 -3.07
N PHE A 117 0.59 -7.36 -3.58
CA PHE A 117 1.97 -7.03 -3.20
C PHE A 117 2.64 -6.10 -4.20
N THR A 118 2.36 -6.27 -5.49
CA THR A 118 3.02 -5.54 -6.59
C THR A 118 2.21 -4.36 -7.11
N GLY A 119 0.89 -4.39 -6.95
CA GLY A 119 -0.03 -3.44 -7.57
C GLY A 119 -0.25 -3.68 -9.07
N ASN A 120 0.21 -4.81 -9.60
CA ASN A 120 0.02 -5.19 -11.01
C ASN A 120 -1.27 -5.99 -11.15
N TYR A 121 -2.39 -5.30 -11.19
CA TYR A 121 -3.70 -5.95 -11.33
C TYR A 121 -3.88 -6.62 -12.69
N PRO A 122 -4.46 -7.82 -12.73
CA PRO A 122 -4.73 -8.54 -13.98
C PRO A 122 -5.86 -7.90 -14.79
N THR A 123 -6.65 -7.03 -14.18
CA THR A 123 -7.79 -6.38 -14.82
C THR A 123 -7.75 -4.86 -14.63
N PRO A 124 -8.26 -4.08 -15.60
CA PRO A 124 -8.40 -2.63 -15.44
C PRO A 124 -9.28 -2.22 -14.25
N GLY A 125 -10.23 -3.08 -13.88
CA GLY A 125 -11.11 -2.86 -12.72
C GLY A 125 -10.35 -2.81 -11.41
N GLY A 126 -9.36 -3.68 -11.21
CA GLY A 126 -8.49 -3.68 -10.04
C GLY A 126 -7.65 -2.40 -9.94
N THR A 127 -7.06 -1.97 -11.05
CA THR A 127 -6.33 -0.69 -11.11
C THR A 127 -7.23 0.49 -10.76
N ARG A 128 -8.45 0.52 -11.32
CA ARG A 128 -9.44 1.54 -11.02
C ARG A 128 -9.82 1.56 -9.54
N LEU A 129 -10.06 0.38 -8.96
CA LEU A 129 -10.37 0.24 -7.54
C LEU A 129 -9.24 0.84 -6.66
N CYS A 130 -8.00 0.51 -6.97
CA CYS A 130 -6.85 0.98 -6.21
C CYS A 130 -6.74 2.52 -6.22
N ASN A 131 -6.82 3.14 -7.39
CA ASN A 131 -6.82 4.60 -7.52
C ASN A 131 -8.00 5.23 -6.78
N GLN A 132 -9.21 4.66 -6.90
CA GLN A 132 -10.41 5.15 -6.22
C GLN A 132 -10.31 5.02 -4.70
N ALA A 133 -9.74 3.92 -4.19
CA ALA A 133 -9.54 3.73 -2.76
C ALA A 133 -8.64 4.82 -2.17
N PHE A 134 -7.59 5.22 -2.88
CA PHE A 134 -6.72 6.31 -2.44
C PHE A 134 -7.42 7.68 -2.50
N ILE A 135 -8.18 7.95 -3.57
CA ILE A 135 -8.99 9.17 -3.66
C ILE A 135 -9.96 9.25 -2.47
N ASN A 136 -10.69 8.17 -2.20
CA ASN A 136 -11.64 8.11 -1.08
C ASN A 136 -10.97 8.33 0.27
N TYR A 137 -9.79 7.73 0.47
CA TYR A 137 -9.01 7.92 1.69
C TYR A 137 -8.67 9.41 1.91
N ILE A 138 -8.15 10.07 0.89
CA ILE A 138 -7.80 11.50 0.98
C ILE A 138 -9.05 12.37 1.18
N ASP A 139 -10.10 12.14 0.39
CA ASP A 139 -11.35 12.90 0.51
C ASP A 139 -12.00 12.76 1.88
N ASN A 140 -11.89 11.58 2.52
CA ASN A 140 -12.43 11.35 3.86
C ASN A 140 -11.64 12.09 4.95
N ILE A 141 -10.32 12.21 4.82
CA ILE A 141 -9.51 13.01 5.74
C ILE A 141 -9.95 14.47 5.70
N TYR A 142 -10.08 15.06 4.51
CA TYR A 142 -10.45 16.47 4.36
C TYR A 142 -11.94 16.78 4.67
N LYS A 143 -12.80 15.77 4.74
CA LYS A 143 -14.21 15.95 5.18
C LYS A 143 -14.37 15.95 6.70
N GLN A 144 -13.34 15.51 7.44
CA GLN A 144 -13.35 15.46 8.90
C GLN A 144 -12.73 16.71 9.54
N GLU A 145 -12.14 17.60 8.75
CA GLU A 145 -11.66 18.93 9.12
C GLU A 145 -12.75 20.00 8.81
#